data_b5f00ae0eed1df1fea8050244b6e814d
#
_entry.id   b5f00ae0eed1df1fea8050244b6e814d
#
_cell.length_a   1.000
_cell.length_b   1.000
_cell.length_c   1.000
_cell.angle_alpha   90.00
_cell.angle_beta   90.00
_cell.angle_gamma   90.00
#
_symmetry.space_group_name_H-M   'P 1'
#
loop_
_entity.id
_entity.type
_entity.pdbx_description
1 polymer ?
#
loop_
_entity_poly.entity_id
_entity_poly.type
_entity_poly.pdbx_seq_one_letter_code
_entity_poly.pdbx_strand_id
1 'polypeptide(L)'
;KGVLRTFQIAHEFTNLTVLENLMMVPGKQSGENLVNALFKPSLVKKEEVKIKEKALEVIDFLNLKHLSNELAGNLSGGQKKLLELGRTMMVDAKLVLLDEVGAGVNRTLLKEIGSAILRLNKEQGYTFCMIEHDMEFISRLCNPVIVMAEGSVLFEGTSDEVKKNEKVIESYLGKGSKLKDKA
;
A
#
# COMPACT_ATOMS: atom_id res chain seq x y z
N LYS A 1 -9.68 -2.39 -15.27
CA LYS A 1 -10.46 -3.11 -14.25
C LYS A 1 -9.49 -3.99 -13.49
N GLY A 2 -9.46 -3.94 -12.15
CA GLY A 2 -8.51 -4.69 -11.33
C GLY A 2 -7.16 -3.99 -11.09
N VAL A 3 -7.02 -2.71 -11.45
CA VAL A 3 -5.87 -1.87 -11.14
C VAL A 3 -6.29 -0.83 -10.11
N LEU A 4 -5.53 -0.71 -9.03
CA LEU A 4 -5.70 0.29 -8.00
C LEU A 4 -4.39 1.05 -7.81
N ARG A 5 -4.46 2.36 -7.57
CA ARG A 5 -3.32 3.20 -7.21
C ARG A 5 -3.53 3.76 -5.81
N THR A 6 -2.51 3.65 -4.97
CA THR A 6 -2.43 4.42 -3.73
C THR A 6 -1.81 5.79 -4.01
N PHE A 7 -1.97 6.72 -3.08
CA PHE A 7 -1.40 8.06 -3.19
C PHE A 7 -0.31 8.24 -2.14
N GLN A 8 0.65 9.13 -2.41
CA GLN A 8 1.73 9.47 -1.48
C GLN A 8 1.20 9.96 -0.12
N ILE A 9 0.09 10.72 -0.12
CA ILE A 9 -0.62 11.14 1.08
C ILE A 9 -1.83 10.22 1.26
N ALA A 10 -1.93 9.58 2.42
CA ALA A 10 -3.08 8.74 2.76
C ALA A 10 -4.36 9.60 2.82
N HIS A 11 -5.38 9.16 2.11
CA HIS A 11 -6.68 9.82 2.04
C HIS A 11 -7.71 9.04 2.88
N GLU A 12 -7.46 8.93 4.17
CA GLU A 12 -8.44 8.37 5.11
C GLU A 12 -9.55 9.37 5.43
N PHE A 13 -10.73 8.85 5.73
CA PHE A 13 -11.80 9.63 6.33
C PHE A 13 -11.52 9.80 7.82
N THR A 14 -10.96 10.95 8.20
CA THR A 14 -10.42 11.20 9.54
C THR A 14 -11.43 11.06 10.67
N ASN A 15 -12.70 11.35 10.39
CA ASN A 15 -13.82 11.30 11.34
C ASN A 15 -14.55 9.93 11.35
N LEU A 16 -14.09 8.96 10.58
CA LEU A 16 -14.58 7.60 10.60
C LEU A 16 -13.56 6.70 11.30
N THR A 17 -14.05 5.64 11.91
CA THR A 17 -13.19 4.60 12.51
C THR A 17 -12.41 3.85 11.43
N VAL A 18 -11.38 3.10 11.84
CA VAL A 18 -10.63 2.20 10.95
C VAL A 18 -11.58 1.22 10.25
N LEU A 19 -12.50 0.63 11.00
CA LEU A 19 -13.50 -0.29 10.46
C LEU A 19 -14.39 0.38 9.41
N GLU A 20 -14.95 1.54 9.72
CA GLU A 20 -15.82 2.28 8.80
C GLU A 20 -15.07 2.72 7.54
N ASN A 21 -13.79 3.14 7.66
CA ASN A 21 -12.94 3.46 6.52
C ASN A 21 -12.81 2.29 5.54
N LEU A 22 -12.70 1.07 6.04
CA LEU A 22 -12.66 -0.12 5.19
C LEU A 22 -14.02 -0.44 4.59
N MET A 23 -15.09 -0.35 5.39
CA MET A 23 -16.46 -0.65 4.94
C MET A 23 -16.97 0.29 3.84
N MET A 24 -16.44 1.51 3.77
CA MET A 24 -16.77 2.49 2.73
C MET A 24 -16.17 2.19 1.35
N VAL A 25 -15.19 1.28 1.26
CA VAL A 25 -14.42 1.07 0.02
C VAL A 25 -15.16 0.26 -1.04
N PRO A 26 -15.87 -0.85 -0.74
CA PRO A 26 -16.58 -1.61 -1.74
C PRO A 26 -17.67 -0.76 -2.41
N GLY A 27 -17.56 -0.58 -3.73
CA GLY A 27 -18.59 0.14 -4.49
C GLY A 27 -19.79 -0.74 -4.83
N LYS A 28 -20.86 -0.10 -5.30
CA LYS A 28 -22.14 -0.75 -5.71
C LYS A 28 -22.85 -1.45 -4.56
N GLN A 29 -22.75 -0.93 -3.37
CA GLN A 29 -23.52 -1.42 -2.24
C GLN A 29 -25.01 -1.13 -2.48
N SER A 30 -25.88 -2.11 -2.20
CA SER A 30 -27.32 -1.95 -2.39
C SER A 30 -27.90 -0.79 -1.59
N GLY A 31 -27.29 -0.43 -0.45
CA GLY A 31 -27.65 0.69 0.39
C GLY A 31 -27.40 2.07 -0.23
N GLU A 32 -26.55 2.19 -1.25
CA GLU A 32 -26.32 3.44 -2.01
C GLU A 32 -27.54 3.83 -2.85
N ASN A 33 -28.45 2.88 -3.13
CA ASN A 33 -29.68 3.14 -3.86
C ASN A 33 -30.83 3.40 -2.88
N LEU A 34 -31.43 4.60 -2.96
CA LEU A 34 -32.51 5.03 -2.09
C LEU A 34 -33.69 4.06 -2.07
N VAL A 35 -34.03 3.49 -3.24
CA VAL A 35 -35.15 2.54 -3.38
C VAL A 35 -34.82 1.24 -2.61
N ASN A 36 -33.59 0.73 -2.73
CA ASN A 36 -33.18 -0.46 -2.00
C ASN A 36 -33.10 -0.20 -0.49
N ALA A 37 -32.56 0.96 -0.08
CA ALA A 37 -32.48 1.34 1.32
C ALA A 37 -33.87 1.40 2.00
N LEU A 38 -34.89 1.93 1.29
CA LEU A 38 -36.25 2.06 1.80
C LEU A 38 -37.05 0.74 1.71
N PHE A 39 -36.96 0.02 0.59
CA PHE A 39 -37.86 -1.11 0.30
C PHE A 39 -37.21 -2.48 0.45
N LYS A 40 -35.86 -2.56 0.60
CA LYS A 40 -35.11 -3.83 0.76
C LYS A 40 -34.11 -3.81 1.90
N PRO A 41 -34.50 -3.40 3.13
CA PRO A 41 -33.57 -3.27 4.26
C PRO A 41 -32.87 -4.60 4.63
N SER A 42 -33.53 -5.74 4.41
CA SER A 42 -32.95 -7.05 4.66
C SER A 42 -31.80 -7.39 3.72
N LEU A 43 -31.86 -6.92 2.46
CA LEU A 43 -30.78 -7.08 1.48
C LEU A 43 -29.59 -6.23 1.87
N VAL A 44 -29.82 -4.95 2.15
CA VAL A 44 -28.78 -4.00 2.60
C VAL A 44 -28.05 -4.56 3.83
N LYS A 45 -28.81 -4.98 4.85
CA LYS A 45 -28.24 -5.54 6.09
C LYS A 45 -27.38 -6.79 5.83
N LYS A 46 -27.78 -7.68 4.92
CA LYS A 46 -26.99 -8.87 4.58
C LYS A 46 -25.65 -8.50 3.90
N GLU A 47 -25.67 -7.48 3.03
CA GLU A 47 -24.46 -7.00 2.38
C GLU A 47 -23.52 -6.31 3.38
N GLU A 48 -24.05 -5.45 4.24
CA GLU A 48 -23.29 -4.79 5.31
C GLU A 48 -22.58 -5.78 6.24
N VAL A 49 -23.26 -6.88 6.61
CA VAL A 49 -22.66 -7.93 7.44
C VAL A 49 -21.44 -8.55 6.71
N LYS A 50 -21.57 -8.89 5.43
CA LYS A 50 -20.46 -9.47 4.65
C LYS A 50 -19.29 -8.49 4.49
N ILE A 51 -19.59 -7.21 4.23
CA ILE A 51 -18.58 -6.17 4.12
C ILE A 51 -17.85 -5.99 5.46
N LYS A 52 -18.60 -5.99 6.55
CA LYS A 52 -18.02 -5.90 7.90
C LYS A 52 -17.14 -7.10 8.24
N GLU A 53 -17.58 -8.32 7.93
CA GLU A 53 -16.78 -9.53 8.12
C GLU A 53 -15.46 -9.43 7.35
N LYS A 54 -15.50 -9.08 6.05
CA LYS A 54 -14.30 -8.85 5.24
C LYS A 54 -13.41 -7.75 5.81
N ALA A 55 -13.98 -6.65 6.27
CA ALA A 55 -13.22 -5.55 6.89
C ALA A 55 -12.50 -6.00 8.17
N LEU A 56 -13.15 -6.82 9.01
CA LEU A 56 -12.53 -7.38 10.20
C LEU A 56 -11.40 -8.37 9.88
N GLU A 57 -11.53 -9.19 8.84
CA GLU A 57 -10.45 -10.05 8.34
C GLU A 57 -9.24 -9.23 7.86
N VAL A 58 -9.48 -8.12 7.13
CA VAL A 58 -8.43 -7.19 6.70
C VAL A 58 -7.74 -6.52 7.89
N ILE A 59 -8.50 -6.08 8.88
CA ILE A 59 -7.99 -5.49 10.12
C ILE A 59 -7.10 -6.47 10.87
N ASP A 60 -7.51 -7.73 10.97
CA ASP A 60 -6.73 -8.79 11.62
C ASP A 60 -5.44 -9.10 10.83
N PHE A 61 -5.54 -9.22 9.51
CA PHE A 61 -4.42 -9.43 8.61
C PHE A 61 -3.32 -8.35 8.76
N LEU A 62 -3.74 -7.09 8.98
CA LEU A 62 -2.83 -5.95 9.11
C LEU A 62 -2.41 -5.67 10.56
N ASN A 63 -2.78 -6.52 11.53
CA ASN A 63 -2.53 -6.34 12.96
C ASN A 63 -3.11 -5.02 13.53
N LEU A 64 -4.21 -4.51 12.95
CA LEU A 64 -4.88 -3.28 13.38
C LEU A 64 -6.09 -3.52 14.32
N LYS A 65 -6.27 -4.74 14.84
CA LYS A 65 -7.44 -5.13 15.64
C LYS A 65 -7.67 -4.23 16.84
N HIS A 66 -6.59 -3.82 17.52
CA HIS A 66 -6.63 -2.92 18.67
C HIS A 66 -7.04 -1.49 18.32
N LEU A 67 -7.04 -1.13 17.03
CA LEU A 67 -7.41 0.19 16.50
C LEU A 67 -8.73 0.17 15.71
N SER A 68 -9.44 -0.96 15.66
CA SER A 68 -10.61 -1.11 14.78
C SER A 68 -11.69 -0.04 15.00
N ASN A 69 -11.90 0.38 16.25
CA ASN A 69 -12.85 1.41 16.64
C ASN A 69 -12.22 2.79 16.86
N GLU A 70 -10.91 2.94 16.63
CA GLU A 70 -10.24 4.23 16.73
C GLU A 70 -10.54 5.07 15.48
N LEU A 71 -10.66 6.39 15.65
CA LEU A 71 -10.81 7.32 14.53
C LEU A 71 -9.54 7.31 13.67
N ALA A 72 -9.70 7.23 12.37
CA ALA A 72 -8.56 7.19 11.46
C ALA A 72 -7.69 8.45 11.53
N GLY A 73 -8.27 9.58 11.93
CA GLY A 73 -7.53 10.82 12.18
C GLY A 73 -6.47 10.69 13.27
N ASN A 74 -6.67 9.83 14.28
CA ASN A 74 -5.79 9.61 15.42
C ASN A 74 -4.63 8.63 15.12
N LEU A 75 -4.66 7.97 13.98
CA LEU A 75 -3.63 7.01 13.59
C LEU A 75 -2.29 7.70 13.33
N SER A 76 -1.19 7.03 13.66
CA SER A 76 0.14 7.43 13.22
C SER A 76 0.27 7.33 11.69
N GLY A 77 1.24 8.06 11.10
CA GLY A 77 1.44 8.06 9.65
C GLY A 77 1.57 6.65 9.04
N GLY A 78 2.30 5.75 9.69
CA GLY A 78 2.43 4.39 9.19
C GLY A 78 1.19 3.52 9.40
N GLN A 79 0.41 3.74 10.48
CA GLN A 79 -0.88 3.08 10.65
C GLN A 79 -1.89 3.53 9.57
N LYS A 80 -1.85 4.80 9.17
CA LYS A 80 -2.61 5.31 8.02
C LYS A 80 -2.21 4.61 6.72
N LYS A 81 -0.90 4.35 6.50
CA LYS A 81 -0.41 3.58 5.35
C LYS A 81 -0.87 2.12 5.38
N LEU A 82 -0.91 1.48 6.56
CA LEU A 82 -1.50 0.15 6.70
C LEU A 82 -3.00 0.17 6.41
N LEU A 83 -3.73 1.17 6.88
CA LEU A 83 -5.16 1.34 6.57
C LEU A 83 -5.37 1.52 5.06
N GLU A 84 -4.52 2.31 4.39
CA GLU A 84 -4.56 2.50 2.93
C GLU A 84 -4.31 1.18 2.19
N LEU A 85 -3.35 0.38 2.64
CA LEU A 85 -3.13 -0.97 2.11
C LEU A 85 -4.36 -1.87 2.35
N GLY A 86 -4.98 -1.79 3.52
CA GLY A 86 -6.23 -2.49 3.82
C GLY A 86 -7.37 -2.12 2.90
N ARG A 87 -7.48 -0.86 2.53
CA ARG A 87 -8.47 -0.40 1.54
C ARG A 87 -8.27 -1.08 0.18
N THR A 88 -7.03 -1.38 -0.22
CA THR A 88 -6.79 -2.14 -1.45
C THR A 88 -7.32 -3.57 -1.38
N MET A 89 -7.33 -4.17 -0.18
CA MET A 89 -7.85 -5.53 0.04
C MET A 89 -9.38 -5.59 0.03
N MET A 90 -10.05 -4.46 0.28
CA MET A 90 -11.52 -4.40 0.25
C MET A 90 -12.08 -4.42 -1.17
N VAL A 91 -11.25 -4.13 -2.19
CA VAL A 91 -11.61 -4.22 -3.61
C VAL A 91 -10.93 -5.42 -4.26
N ASP A 92 -11.51 -5.90 -5.36
CA ASP A 92 -10.94 -7.01 -6.13
C ASP A 92 -9.86 -6.48 -7.10
N ALA A 93 -8.75 -6.01 -6.54
CA ALA A 93 -7.62 -5.50 -7.29
C ALA A 93 -6.62 -6.63 -7.57
N LYS A 94 -6.12 -6.70 -8.82
CA LYS A 94 -5.07 -7.63 -9.22
C LYS A 94 -3.69 -6.96 -9.27
N LEU A 95 -3.67 -5.69 -9.59
CA LEU A 95 -2.47 -4.86 -9.65
C LEU A 95 -2.64 -3.63 -8.76
N VAL A 96 -1.72 -3.44 -7.84
CA VAL A 96 -1.68 -2.28 -6.94
C VAL A 96 -0.42 -1.47 -7.22
N LEU A 97 -0.61 -0.19 -7.55
CA LEU A 97 0.47 0.77 -7.74
C LEU A 97 0.70 1.50 -6.42
N LEU A 98 1.87 1.33 -5.82
CA LEU A 98 2.27 1.93 -4.55
C LEU A 98 3.23 3.09 -4.81
N ASP A 99 2.90 4.26 -4.26
CA ASP A 99 3.68 5.47 -4.44
C ASP A 99 4.24 5.94 -3.09
N GLU A 100 5.55 5.78 -2.88
CA GLU A 100 6.31 6.17 -1.68
C GLU A 100 5.64 5.78 -0.35
N VAL A 101 5.31 4.51 -0.20
CA VAL A 101 4.64 4.01 1.02
C VAL A 101 5.50 4.14 2.27
N GLY A 102 6.83 4.22 2.11
CA GLY A 102 7.80 4.40 3.20
C GLY A 102 7.94 5.83 3.69
N ALA A 103 7.42 6.83 2.97
CA ALA A 103 7.59 8.24 3.33
C ALA A 103 6.98 8.57 4.69
N GLY A 104 7.82 9.07 5.62
CA GLY A 104 7.38 9.45 6.98
C GLY A 104 7.06 8.28 7.92
N VAL A 105 7.38 7.04 7.54
CA VAL A 105 7.12 5.84 8.33
C VAL A 105 8.39 5.43 9.09
N ASN A 106 8.25 5.09 10.38
CA ASN A 106 9.37 4.55 11.14
C ASN A 106 9.79 3.15 10.66
N ARG A 107 11.04 2.73 10.92
CA ARG A 107 11.60 1.47 10.41
C ARG A 107 10.82 0.21 10.85
N THR A 108 10.27 0.20 12.05
CA THR A 108 9.51 -0.96 12.56
C THR A 108 8.23 -1.14 11.74
N LEU A 109 7.47 -0.07 11.56
CA LEU A 109 6.22 -0.10 10.83
C LEU A 109 6.44 -0.29 9.31
N LEU A 110 7.57 0.22 8.77
CA LEU A 110 7.96 -0.05 7.38
C LEU A 110 8.22 -1.55 7.15
N LYS A 111 8.78 -2.25 8.13
CA LYS A 111 8.93 -3.71 8.08
C LYS A 111 7.58 -4.43 8.10
N GLU A 112 6.62 -3.95 8.88
CA GLU A 112 5.26 -4.50 8.94
C GLU A 112 4.54 -4.30 7.61
N ILE A 113 4.59 -3.10 7.02
CA ILE A 113 4.05 -2.80 5.69
C ILE A 113 4.66 -3.75 4.64
N GLY A 114 5.99 -3.87 4.63
CA GLY A 114 6.69 -4.77 3.70
C GLY A 114 6.29 -6.24 3.87
N SER A 115 6.10 -6.69 5.11
CA SER A 115 5.62 -8.05 5.40
C SER A 115 4.20 -8.27 4.91
N ALA A 116 3.32 -7.28 5.09
CA ALA A 116 1.95 -7.33 4.58
C ALA A 116 1.91 -7.40 3.04
N ILE A 117 2.73 -6.60 2.34
CA ILE A 117 2.86 -6.61 0.88
C ILE A 117 3.31 -7.99 0.38
N LEU A 118 4.34 -8.58 1.02
CA LEU A 118 4.84 -9.91 0.66
C LEU A 118 3.78 -11.00 0.88
N ARG A 119 3.04 -10.94 1.98
CA ARG A 119 1.95 -11.87 2.26
C ARG A 119 0.82 -11.75 1.24
N LEU A 120 0.40 -10.53 0.91
CA LEU A 120 -0.61 -10.28 -0.13
C LEU A 120 -0.17 -10.82 -1.49
N ASN A 121 1.09 -10.63 -1.86
CA ASN A 121 1.62 -11.17 -3.10
C ASN A 121 1.64 -12.71 -3.10
N LYS A 122 2.19 -13.33 -2.05
CA LYS A 122 2.39 -14.78 -2.00
C LYS A 122 1.12 -15.57 -1.72
N GLU A 123 0.28 -15.08 -0.80
CA GLU A 123 -0.88 -15.81 -0.28
C GLU A 123 -2.15 -15.48 -1.06
N GLN A 124 -2.28 -14.26 -1.58
CA GLN A 124 -3.50 -13.78 -2.23
C GLN A 124 -3.33 -13.40 -3.71
N GLY A 125 -2.11 -13.55 -4.26
CA GLY A 125 -1.84 -13.38 -5.69
C GLY A 125 -1.89 -11.92 -6.18
N TYR A 126 -1.74 -10.94 -5.29
CA TYR A 126 -1.63 -9.54 -5.69
C TYR A 126 -0.33 -9.28 -6.44
N THR A 127 -0.39 -8.47 -7.48
CA THR A 127 0.79 -7.90 -8.13
C THR A 127 0.98 -6.48 -7.66
N PHE A 128 2.22 -6.12 -7.31
CA PHE A 128 2.55 -4.76 -6.88
C PHE A 128 3.55 -4.13 -7.86
N CYS A 129 3.32 -2.87 -8.21
CA CYS A 129 4.32 -2.00 -8.82
C CYS A 129 4.56 -0.85 -7.81
N MET A 130 5.80 -0.71 -7.36
CA MET A 130 6.16 0.21 -6.29
C MET A 130 7.14 1.27 -6.80
N ILE A 131 6.89 2.52 -6.46
CA ILE A 131 7.84 3.62 -6.63
C ILE A 131 8.38 3.94 -5.24
N GLU A 132 9.69 3.80 -5.07
CA GLU A 132 10.39 4.01 -3.81
C GLU A 132 11.83 4.46 -4.04
N HIS A 133 12.40 5.09 -3.04
CA HIS A 133 13.81 5.51 -3.05
C HIS A 133 14.65 4.83 -1.95
N ASP A 134 14.03 4.08 -1.03
CA ASP A 134 14.74 3.28 -0.02
C ASP A 134 15.18 1.94 -0.65
N MET A 135 16.48 1.87 -0.97
CA MET A 135 17.09 0.70 -1.61
C MET A 135 17.04 -0.56 -0.73
N GLU A 136 17.03 -0.43 0.59
CA GLU A 136 16.89 -1.58 1.50
C GLU A 136 15.48 -2.16 1.42
N PHE A 137 14.48 -1.28 1.39
CA PHE A 137 13.08 -1.66 1.27
C PHE A 137 12.79 -2.29 -0.09
N ILE A 138 13.26 -1.66 -1.18
CA ILE A 138 13.14 -2.18 -2.55
C ILE A 138 13.77 -3.57 -2.68
N SER A 139 15.02 -3.73 -2.21
CA SER A 139 15.76 -4.99 -2.34
C SER A 139 15.05 -6.16 -1.72
N ARG A 140 14.30 -5.92 -0.67
CA ARG A 140 13.57 -6.97 0.07
C ARG A 140 12.26 -7.37 -0.59
N LEU A 141 11.64 -6.46 -1.35
CA LEU A 141 10.27 -6.62 -1.83
C LEU A 141 10.18 -6.80 -3.33
N CYS A 142 11.09 -6.20 -4.11
CA CYS A 142 10.92 -6.03 -5.55
C CYS A 142 11.88 -6.90 -6.36
N ASN A 143 11.32 -7.53 -7.38
CA ASN A 143 12.09 -8.19 -8.44
C ASN A 143 11.18 -8.28 -9.70
N PRO A 144 11.57 -7.70 -10.85
CA PRO A 144 12.76 -6.89 -11.08
C PRO A 144 12.69 -5.49 -10.45
N VAL A 145 13.82 -4.79 -10.44
CA VAL A 145 13.94 -3.38 -10.09
C VAL A 145 14.28 -2.59 -11.35
N ILE A 146 13.50 -1.56 -11.63
CA ILE A 146 13.70 -0.63 -12.75
C ILE A 146 14.20 0.69 -12.19
N VAL A 147 15.41 1.11 -12.58
CA VAL A 147 15.97 2.40 -12.19
C VAL A 147 15.71 3.42 -13.30
N MET A 148 15.12 4.55 -12.92
CA MET A 148 14.84 5.66 -13.83
C MET A 148 15.68 6.89 -13.45
N ALA A 149 16.20 7.56 -14.45
CA ALA A 149 16.86 8.84 -14.31
C ALA A 149 16.54 9.74 -15.53
N GLU A 150 16.36 11.04 -15.27
CA GLU A 150 16.08 12.05 -16.32
C GLU A 150 14.93 11.65 -17.27
N GLY A 151 13.88 11.02 -16.72
CA GLY A 151 12.69 10.62 -17.47
C GLY A 151 12.84 9.36 -18.34
N SER A 152 13.96 8.64 -18.24
CA SER A 152 14.24 7.42 -19.00
C SER A 152 14.65 6.26 -18.09
N VAL A 153 14.50 5.01 -18.61
CA VAL A 153 15.00 3.82 -17.93
C VAL A 153 16.52 3.80 -18.05
N LEU A 154 17.20 3.85 -16.90
CA LEU A 154 18.66 3.78 -16.82
C LEU A 154 19.17 2.35 -16.77
N PHE A 155 18.49 1.50 -15.99
CA PHE A 155 18.84 0.10 -15.78
C PHE A 155 17.63 -0.72 -15.31
N GLU A 156 17.59 -2.00 -15.67
CA GLU A 156 16.63 -2.97 -15.17
C GLU A 156 17.37 -4.26 -14.82
N GLY A 157 17.07 -4.82 -13.65
CA GLY A 157 17.69 -6.05 -13.17
C GLY A 157 17.27 -6.43 -11.77
N THR A 158 17.97 -7.38 -11.19
CA THR A 158 17.82 -7.74 -9.79
C THR A 158 18.35 -6.62 -8.88
N SER A 159 17.91 -6.61 -7.64
CA SER A 159 18.40 -5.65 -6.63
C SER A 159 19.92 -5.68 -6.48
N ASP A 160 20.56 -6.85 -6.58
CA ASP A 160 22.02 -6.99 -6.45
C ASP A 160 22.76 -6.45 -7.68
N GLU A 161 22.20 -6.61 -8.87
CA GLU A 161 22.75 -6.02 -10.11
C GLU A 161 22.63 -4.51 -10.09
N VAL A 162 21.49 -3.97 -9.66
CA VAL A 162 21.24 -2.53 -9.48
C VAL A 162 22.28 -1.90 -8.57
N LYS A 163 22.55 -2.52 -7.39
CA LYS A 163 23.53 -2.02 -6.41
C LYS A 163 24.96 -2.00 -6.91
N LYS A 164 25.30 -2.85 -7.87
CA LYS A 164 26.65 -2.97 -8.44
C LYS A 164 26.83 -2.17 -9.73
N ASN A 165 25.75 -1.65 -10.30
CA ASN A 165 25.79 -0.94 -11.57
C ASN A 165 26.40 0.46 -11.40
N GLU A 166 27.54 0.72 -12.04
CA GLU A 166 28.25 2.00 -11.94
C GLU A 166 27.40 3.20 -12.37
N LYS A 167 26.58 3.06 -13.42
CA LYS A 167 25.71 4.14 -13.90
C LYS A 167 24.64 4.49 -12.86
N VAL A 168 24.09 3.47 -12.17
CA VAL A 168 23.12 3.68 -11.09
C VAL A 168 23.78 4.38 -9.91
N ILE A 169 24.96 3.90 -9.50
CA ILE A 169 25.74 4.51 -8.41
C ILE A 169 26.05 5.98 -8.72
N GLU A 170 26.50 6.28 -9.94
CA GLU A 170 26.80 7.64 -10.36
C GLU A 170 25.56 8.56 -10.39
N SER A 171 24.40 8.04 -10.77
CA SER A 171 23.16 8.81 -10.78
C SER A 171 22.63 9.15 -9.40
N TYR A 172 22.86 8.27 -8.39
CA TYR A 172 22.44 8.45 -7.00
C TYR A 172 23.42 9.31 -6.19
N LEU A 173 24.73 9.08 -6.36
CA LEU A 173 25.76 9.74 -5.57
C LEU A 173 26.29 11.02 -6.23
N GLY A 174 25.91 11.30 -7.47
CA GLY A 174 26.44 12.38 -8.28
C GLY A 174 27.89 12.10 -8.73
N LYS A 175 28.33 12.79 -9.78
CA LYS A 175 29.67 12.62 -10.38
C LYS A 175 30.86 12.96 -9.44
N GLY A 176 30.58 13.34 -8.19
CA GLY A 176 31.59 13.78 -7.21
C GLY A 176 32.17 12.70 -6.30
N SER A 177 31.63 11.47 -6.31
CA SER A 177 32.06 10.42 -5.36
C SER A 177 33.36 9.71 -5.74
N LYS A 178 33.80 9.80 -7.01
CA LYS A 178 35.06 9.16 -7.47
C LYS A 178 36.37 9.84 -6.97
N LEU A 179 36.27 10.95 -6.25
CA LEU A 179 37.46 11.73 -5.82
C LEU A 179 37.89 11.47 -4.37
N LYS A 180 37.24 10.62 -3.59
CA LYS A 180 37.61 10.36 -2.19
C LYS A 180 38.38 9.06 -1.92
N ASP A 181 38.47 8.15 -2.89
CA ASP A 181 39.22 6.90 -2.73
C ASP A 181 40.64 6.92 -3.35
N LYS A 182 41.15 8.10 -3.64
CA LYS A 182 42.54 8.32 -4.12
C LYS A 182 43.22 9.45 -3.34
N ALA A 183 43.26 9.34 -2.03
CA ALA A 183 44.18 10.13 -1.19
C ALA A 183 44.67 9.29 0.00
#